data_b3598aed341f3172439b8b47dd6ae415
#
_entry.id   b3598aed341f3172439b8b47dd6ae415
#
_cell.length_a   1.000
_cell.length_b   1.000
_cell.length_c   1.000
_cell.angle_alpha   90.00
_cell.angle_beta   90.00
_cell.angle_gamma   90.00
#
_symmetry.space_group_name_H-M   'P 1'
#
loop_
_entity.id
_entity.type
_entity.pdbx_description
1 polymer ?
#
loop_
_entity_poly.entity_id
_entity_poly.type
_entity_poly.pdbx_seq_one_letter_code
_entity_poly.pdbx_strand_id
1 'polypeptide(L)'
;MKKLFILIMVFSFITSFSQANSLELGSPAPVIEVLTDQGTTLDLGEALSTGTALVFFYPKAMTPGCVKQACSLRDGWDELQARNVSIFGVSSDTAEKQAQFRDKYTLPFTLLADTEGRIADAFSKSRWSRQAYLFRDGILVWRDLKAATSKQAAEVLVALDELAPNT
;
A
#
# COMPACT_ATOMS: atom_id res chain seq x y z
N MET A 1 -3.38 62.12 30.74
CA MET A 1 -3.70 60.72 31.12
C MET A 1 -3.91 59.95 29.81
N LYS A 2 -2.82 59.28 29.31
CA LYS A 2 -2.82 58.51 28.07
C LYS A 2 -3.12 57.06 28.42
N LYS A 3 -4.29 56.52 28.01
CA LYS A 3 -4.64 55.12 28.17
C LYS A 3 -3.96 54.31 27.06
N LEU A 4 -3.01 53.47 27.45
CA LEU A 4 -2.33 52.51 26.59
C LEU A 4 -3.23 51.28 26.41
N PHE A 5 -3.79 51.06 25.20
CA PHE A 5 -4.51 49.85 24.82
C PHE A 5 -3.46 48.80 24.42
N ILE A 6 -3.26 47.80 25.26
CA ILE A 6 -2.49 46.60 24.90
C ILE A 6 -3.41 45.66 24.14
N LEU A 7 -3.18 45.56 22.82
CA LEU A 7 -3.83 44.59 21.95
C LEU A 7 -3.16 43.21 22.11
N ILE A 8 -3.74 42.34 22.90
CA ILE A 8 -3.29 40.95 23.02
C ILE A 8 -3.73 40.19 21.78
N MET A 9 -2.81 39.95 20.83
CA MET A 9 -2.99 39.01 19.74
C MET A 9 -2.93 37.59 20.29
N VAL A 10 -4.08 36.97 20.48
CA VAL A 10 -4.18 35.54 20.75
C VAL A 10 -3.93 34.80 19.45
N PHE A 11 -2.70 34.30 19.29
CA PHE A 11 -2.35 33.40 18.18
C PHE A 11 -2.97 32.03 18.51
N SER A 12 -4.17 31.78 18.00
CA SER A 12 -4.78 30.45 18.07
C SER A 12 -3.96 29.48 17.21
N PHE A 13 -3.08 28.72 17.85
CA PHE A 13 -2.48 27.53 17.27
C PHE A 13 -3.62 26.51 17.09
N ILE A 14 -4.18 26.46 15.88
CA ILE A 14 -5.02 25.34 15.45
C ILE A 14 -4.07 24.17 15.22
N THR A 15 -3.86 23.37 16.27
CA THR A 15 -3.30 22.03 16.11
C THR A 15 -4.36 21.21 15.40
N SER A 16 -4.23 21.09 14.08
CA SER A 16 -4.97 20.09 13.32
C SER A 16 -4.56 18.72 13.85
N PHE A 17 -5.41 18.15 14.68
CA PHE A 17 -5.34 16.74 15.05
C PHE A 17 -5.67 15.98 13.76
N SER A 18 -4.64 15.57 13.02
CA SER A 18 -4.79 14.66 11.91
C SER A 18 -5.27 13.34 12.49
N GLN A 19 -6.57 13.06 12.38
CA GLN A 19 -7.06 11.70 12.57
C GLN A 19 -6.32 10.82 11.57
N ALA A 20 -5.76 9.72 12.05
CA ALA A 20 -5.11 8.72 11.21
C ALA A 20 -6.17 8.04 10.32
N ASN A 21 -6.57 8.72 9.27
CA ASN A 21 -7.37 8.16 8.19
C ASN A 21 -6.44 7.36 7.27
N SER A 22 -6.92 6.23 6.74
CA SER A 22 -6.21 5.49 5.69
C SER A 22 -5.72 6.44 4.60
N LEU A 23 -4.59 6.13 3.98
CA LEU A 23 -4.01 6.94 2.90
C LEU A 23 -5.10 7.33 1.89
N GLU A 24 -5.27 8.62 1.61
CA GLU A 24 -6.38 9.13 0.78
C GLU A 24 -6.02 9.17 -0.70
N LEU A 25 -7.04 9.11 -1.56
CA LEU A 25 -6.85 9.27 -3.01
C LEU A 25 -6.19 10.62 -3.30
N GLY A 26 -5.23 10.61 -4.22
CA GLY A 26 -4.42 11.78 -4.56
C GLY A 26 -3.19 11.97 -3.66
N SER A 27 -3.02 11.17 -2.60
CA SER A 27 -1.81 11.23 -1.77
C SER A 27 -0.60 10.72 -2.53
N PRO A 28 0.60 11.31 -2.29
CA PRO A 28 1.84 10.75 -2.81
C PRO A 28 2.21 9.44 -2.11
N ALA A 29 2.94 8.60 -2.81
CA ALA A 29 3.50 7.37 -2.26
C ALA A 29 4.43 7.68 -1.08
N PRO A 30 4.36 6.91 0.02
CA PRO A 30 5.25 7.11 1.16
C PRO A 30 6.67 6.67 0.83
N VAL A 31 7.66 7.45 1.24
CA VAL A 31 9.09 7.15 1.07
C VAL A 31 9.55 6.33 2.27
N ILE A 32 9.76 5.03 2.08
CA ILE A 32 10.12 4.09 3.15
C ILE A 32 11.08 3.05 2.58
N GLU A 33 12.24 2.91 3.20
CA GLU A 33 13.11 1.77 2.95
C GLU A 33 12.60 0.53 3.68
N VAL A 34 12.51 -0.58 2.96
CA VAL A 34 12.00 -1.86 3.47
C VAL A 34 12.81 -3.03 2.92
N LEU A 35 12.92 -4.09 3.71
CA LEU A 35 13.57 -5.33 3.28
C LEU A 35 12.60 -6.15 2.42
N THR A 36 13.08 -6.62 1.27
CA THR A 36 12.33 -7.54 0.40
C THR A 36 12.50 -8.99 0.85
N ASP A 37 11.66 -9.87 0.33
CA ASP A 37 11.79 -11.33 0.46
C ASP A 37 13.08 -11.91 -0.14
N GLN A 38 13.81 -11.14 -0.95
CA GLN A 38 15.12 -11.50 -1.48
C GLN A 38 16.29 -11.04 -0.58
N GLY A 39 16.00 -10.40 0.56
CA GLY A 39 17.01 -9.87 1.47
C GLY A 39 17.70 -8.58 0.99
N THR A 40 17.13 -7.92 -0.01
CA THR A 40 17.59 -6.61 -0.51
C THR A 40 16.73 -5.48 0.04
N THR A 41 17.30 -4.30 0.20
CA THR A 41 16.55 -3.09 0.55
C THR A 41 15.91 -2.50 -0.69
N LEU A 42 14.66 -2.07 -0.56
CA LEU A 42 13.89 -1.38 -1.59
C LEU A 42 13.35 -0.07 -1.01
N ASP A 43 13.50 1.06 -1.72
CA ASP A 43 12.77 2.29 -1.46
C ASP A 43 11.37 2.18 -2.09
N LEU A 44 10.35 2.11 -1.24
CA LEU A 44 8.97 1.98 -1.70
C LEU A 44 8.50 3.21 -2.48
N GLY A 45 8.91 4.41 -2.08
CA GLY A 45 8.58 5.64 -2.79
C GLY A 45 9.12 5.65 -4.21
N GLU A 46 10.38 5.25 -4.39
CA GLU A 46 11.00 5.11 -5.71
C GLU A 46 10.30 4.03 -6.54
N ALA A 47 10.04 2.86 -5.95
CA ALA A 47 9.38 1.74 -6.62
C ALA A 47 7.95 2.06 -7.09
N LEU A 48 7.28 3.00 -6.46
CA LEU A 48 5.93 3.46 -6.80
C LEU A 48 5.92 4.73 -7.67
N SER A 49 7.08 5.36 -7.93
CA SER A 49 7.18 6.69 -8.55
C SER A 49 6.85 6.71 -10.05
N THR A 50 6.92 5.58 -10.73
CA THR A 50 6.69 5.48 -12.18
C THR A 50 5.77 4.33 -12.54
N GLY A 51 4.92 4.56 -13.55
CA GLY A 51 3.98 3.56 -14.05
C GLY A 51 2.85 3.25 -13.07
N THR A 52 2.32 2.05 -13.15
CA THR A 52 1.23 1.59 -12.28
C THR A 52 1.73 0.51 -11.31
N ALA A 53 1.46 0.67 -10.04
CA ALA A 53 1.87 -0.27 -9.01
C ALA A 53 0.73 -0.60 -8.03
N LEU A 54 0.60 -1.88 -7.70
CA LEU A 54 -0.32 -2.40 -6.69
C LEU A 54 0.46 -2.70 -5.40
N VAL A 55 0.05 -2.11 -4.30
CA VAL A 55 0.47 -2.50 -2.95
C VAL A 55 -0.70 -3.21 -2.28
N PHE A 56 -0.55 -4.49 -1.93
CA PHE A 56 -1.57 -5.22 -1.20
C PHE A 56 -1.07 -5.71 0.15
N PHE A 57 -1.91 -5.58 1.14
CA PHE A 57 -1.61 -5.98 2.51
C PHE A 57 -2.33 -7.26 2.89
N TYR A 58 -1.64 -8.13 3.60
CA TYR A 58 -2.19 -9.33 4.20
C TYR A 58 -1.68 -9.53 5.63
N PRO A 59 -2.51 -10.07 6.55
CA PRO A 59 -2.16 -10.15 7.97
C PRO A 59 -0.95 -11.04 8.27
N LYS A 60 -0.84 -12.20 7.61
CA LYS A 60 0.20 -13.19 7.94
C LYS A 60 0.40 -14.19 6.79
N ALA A 61 1.65 -14.34 6.35
CA ALA A 61 2.04 -15.34 5.36
C ALA A 61 1.60 -16.77 5.77
N MET A 62 1.35 -17.62 4.80
CA MET A 62 0.95 -19.02 4.95
C MET A 62 -0.45 -19.27 5.55
N THR A 63 -1.20 -18.25 5.94
CA THR A 63 -2.60 -18.46 6.40
C THR A 63 -3.56 -18.62 5.22
N PRO A 64 -4.65 -19.41 5.36
CA PRO A 64 -5.51 -19.78 4.22
C PRO A 64 -6.06 -18.58 3.43
N GLY A 65 -6.49 -17.51 4.11
CA GLY A 65 -6.99 -16.31 3.45
C GLY A 65 -5.90 -15.51 2.73
N CYS A 66 -4.67 -15.45 3.30
CA CYS A 66 -3.55 -14.76 2.67
C CYS A 66 -3.02 -15.53 1.46
N VAL A 67 -3.02 -16.86 1.54
CA VAL A 67 -2.71 -17.73 0.40
C VAL A 67 -3.71 -17.50 -0.74
N LYS A 68 -5.02 -17.49 -0.44
CA LYS A 68 -6.05 -17.21 -1.46
C LYS A 68 -5.87 -15.85 -2.13
N GLN A 69 -5.55 -14.80 -1.35
CA GLN A 69 -5.32 -13.46 -1.88
C GLN A 69 -4.09 -13.41 -2.80
N ALA A 70 -2.95 -13.93 -2.33
CA ALA A 70 -1.72 -13.94 -3.13
C ALA A 70 -1.86 -14.82 -4.38
N CYS A 71 -2.48 -16.00 -4.26
CA CYS A 71 -2.75 -16.88 -5.40
C CYS A 71 -3.71 -16.25 -6.42
N SER A 72 -4.71 -15.48 -5.98
CA SER A 72 -5.57 -14.72 -6.90
C SER A 72 -4.75 -13.76 -7.78
N LEU A 73 -3.82 -13.01 -7.17
CA LEU A 73 -2.93 -12.10 -7.91
C LEU A 73 -1.94 -12.83 -8.80
N ARG A 74 -1.40 -13.99 -8.37
CA ARG A 74 -0.57 -14.85 -9.20
C ARG A 74 -1.35 -15.38 -10.41
N ASP A 75 -2.56 -15.86 -10.20
CA ASP A 75 -3.39 -16.45 -11.26
C ASP A 75 -3.83 -15.39 -12.28
N GLY A 76 -3.98 -14.13 -11.88
CA GLY A 76 -4.22 -12.97 -12.76
C GLY A 76 -2.96 -12.26 -13.24
N TRP A 77 -1.77 -12.84 -13.01
CA TRP A 77 -0.49 -12.20 -13.29
C TRP A 77 -0.33 -11.74 -14.74
N ASP A 78 -0.63 -12.60 -15.70
CA ASP A 78 -0.45 -12.29 -17.13
C ASP A 78 -1.28 -11.09 -17.57
N GLU A 79 -2.53 -10.98 -17.08
CA GLU A 79 -3.40 -9.83 -17.38
C GLU A 79 -2.92 -8.55 -16.72
N LEU A 80 -2.41 -8.63 -15.48
CA LEU A 80 -1.85 -7.48 -14.75
C LEU A 80 -0.53 -7.02 -15.39
N GLN A 81 0.32 -7.95 -15.83
CA GLN A 81 1.55 -7.63 -16.57
C GLN A 81 1.28 -7.02 -17.95
N ALA A 82 0.26 -7.48 -18.65
CA ALA A 82 -0.16 -6.87 -19.93
C ALA A 82 -0.56 -5.39 -19.76
N ARG A 83 -0.90 -4.97 -18.53
CA ARG A 83 -1.20 -3.57 -18.16
C ARG A 83 -0.02 -2.87 -17.47
N ASN A 84 1.18 -3.49 -17.46
CA ASN A 84 2.40 -2.98 -16.84
C ASN A 84 2.22 -2.65 -15.35
N VAL A 85 1.53 -3.51 -14.59
CA VAL A 85 1.33 -3.34 -13.14
C VAL A 85 2.44 -4.02 -12.37
N SER A 86 3.23 -3.27 -11.62
CA SER A 86 4.13 -3.81 -10.59
C SER A 86 3.34 -4.20 -9.36
N ILE A 87 3.69 -5.32 -8.70
CA ILE A 87 2.94 -5.81 -7.53
C ILE A 87 3.86 -5.99 -6.33
N PHE A 88 3.46 -5.42 -5.19
CA PHE A 88 4.14 -5.50 -3.91
C PHE A 88 3.19 -6.02 -2.84
N GLY A 89 3.53 -7.18 -2.23
CA GLY A 89 2.78 -7.73 -1.12
C GLY A 89 3.43 -7.36 0.21
N VAL A 90 2.66 -6.90 1.19
CA VAL A 90 3.17 -6.40 2.47
C VAL A 90 2.56 -7.16 3.64
N SER A 91 3.40 -7.65 4.54
CA SER A 91 2.98 -8.14 5.86
C SER A 91 4.07 -7.90 6.92
N SER A 92 3.72 -8.12 8.19
CA SER A 92 4.69 -8.03 9.30
C SER A 92 5.56 -9.29 9.46
N ASP A 93 5.53 -10.21 8.51
CA ASP A 93 6.42 -11.37 8.52
C ASP A 93 7.86 -10.97 8.14
N THR A 94 8.86 -11.76 8.57
CA THR A 94 10.26 -11.53 8.21
C THR A 94 10.54 -11.80 6.73
N ALA A 95 11.66 -11.30 6.21
CA ALA A 95 12.08 -11.53 4.82
C ALA A 95 12.18 -13.03 4.49
N GLU A 96 12.73 -13.85 5.41
CA GLU A 96 12.84 -15.29 5.23
C GLU A 96 11.46 -15.95 5.14
N LYS A 97 10.48 -15.48 5.95
CA LYS A 97 9.12 -15.98 5.91
C LYS A 97 8.39 -15.58 4.62
N GLN A 98 8.64 -14.37 4.15
CA GLN A 98 8.16 -13.89 2.86
C GLN A 98 8.75 -14.70 1.70
N ALA A 99 10.06 -14.99 1.73
CA ALA A 99 10.72 -15.85 0.74
C ALA A 99 10.09 -17.25 0.71
N GLN A 100 9.90 -17.89 1.88
CA GLN A 100 9.22 -19.18 1.98
C GLN A 100 7.79 -19.12 1.39
N PHE A 101 7.08 -18.02 1.61
CA PHE A 101 5.72 -17.84 1.09
C PHE A 101 5.73 -17.72 -0.43
N ARG A 102 6.60 -16.86 -0.98
CA ARG A 102 6.80 -16.72 -2.43
C ARG A 102 7.13 -18.05 -3.08
N ASP A 103 8.15 -18.75 -2.57
CA ASP A 103 8.65 -19.99 -3.17
C ASP A 103 7.60 -21.11 -3.13
N LYS A 104 6.92 -21.27 -1.98
CA LYS A 104 5.90 -22.31 -1.80
C LYS A 104 4.72 -22.16 -2.76
N TYR A 105 4.31 -20.92 -3.05
CA TYR A 105 3.14 -20.65 -3.90
C TYR A 105 3.52 -20.09 -5.27
N THR A 106 4.82 -20.07 -5.59
CA THR A 106 5.35 -19.58 -6.88
C THR A 106 4.80 -18.19 -7.21
N LEU A 107 4.91 -17.26 -6.24
CA LEU A 107 4.42 -15.89 -6.41
C LEU A 107 5.41 -15.10 -7.29
N PRO A 108 4.97 -14.52 -8.42
CA PRO A 108 5.86 -13.86 -9.38
C PRO A 108 6.18 -12.41 -9.04
N PHE A 109 5.79 -11.92 -7.88
CA PHE A 109 5.95 -10.53 -7.44
C PHE A 109 6.71 -10.43 -6.12
N THR A 110 7.19 -9.22 -5.80
CA THR A 110 8.00 -8.93 -4.61
C THR A 110 7.13 -8.87 -3.35
N LEU A 111 7.63 -9.49 -2.27
CA LEU A 111 7.03 -9.39 -0.94
C LEU A 111 7.91 -8.54 -0.03
N LEU A 112 7.29 -7.68 0.77
CA LEU A 112 7.95 -6.69 1.62
C LEU A 112 7.76 -7.08 3.10
N ALA A 113 8.87 -7.08 3.85
CA ALA A 113 8.92 -7.48 5.26
C ALA A 113 8.75 -6.24 6.16
N ASP A 114 7.52 -5.87 6.46
CA ASP A 114 7.19 -4.73 7.33
C ASP A 114 7.16 -5.13 8.81
N THR A 115 8.28 -5.68 9.32
CA THR A 115 8.38 -6.20 10.70
C THR A 115 8.17 -5.14 11.77
N GLU A 116 8.55 -3.89 11.47
CA GLU A 116 8.41 -2.74 12.35
C GLU A 116 7.08 -2.00 12.18
N GLY A 117 6.29 -2.33 11.15
CA GLY A 117 5.01 -1.71 10.87
C GLY A 117 5.09 -0.33 10.23
N ARG A 118 6.26 0.10 9.74
CA ARG A 118 6.45 1.44 9.15
C ARG A 118 5.59 1.68 7.91
N ILE A 119 5.45 0.66 7.06
CA ILE A 119 4.58 0.76 5.89
C ILE A 119 3.11 0.78 6.35
N ALA A 120 2.72 -0.13 7.24
CA ALA A 120 1.36 -0.17 7.77
C ALA A 120 0.95 1.17 8.41
N ASP A 121 1.84 1.80 9.16
CA ASP A 121 1.60 3.11 9.80
C ASP A 121 1.45 4.23 8.75
N ALA A 122 2.32 4.27 7.72
CA ALA A 122 2.23 5.27 6.65
C ALA A 122 0.93 5.16 5.84
N PHE A 123 0.39 3.94 5.70
CA PHE A 123 -0.92 3.71 5.09
C PHE A 123 -2.08 3.82 6.10
N SER A 124 -1.79 4.18 7.35
CA SER A 124 -2.75 4.21 8.47
C SER A 124 -3.59 2.93 8.56
N LYS A 125 -2.94 1.81 8.34
CA LYS A 125 -3.55 0.49 8.21
C LYS A 125 -3.52 -0.28 9.53
N SER A 126 -4.63 -0.85 9.93
CA SER A 126 -4.67 -1.80 11.04
C SER A 126 -3.91 -3.09 10.69
N ARG A 127 -3.14 -3.62 11.66
CA ARG A 127 -2.28 -4.81 11.50
C ARG A 127 -2.99 -6.02 10.87
N TRP A 128 -4.27 -6.21 11.16
CA TRP A 128 -5.03 -7.37 10.75
C TRP A 128 -5.93 -7.15 9.53
N SER A 129 -6.01 -5.92 9.01
CA SER A 129 -6.83 -5.63 7.83
C SER A 129 -6.16 -6.09 6.55
N ARG A 130 -7.00 -6.47 5.56
CA ARG A 130 -6.60 -6.65 4.18
C ARG A 130 -6.98 -5.40 3.42
N GLN A 131 -6.01 -4.83 2.74
CA GLN A 131 -6.22 -3.61 1.96
C GLN A 131 -5.39 -3.69 0.70
N ALA A 132 -5.82 -2.96 -0.33
CA ALA A 132 -5.10 -2.86 -1.59
C ALA A 132 -5.13 -1.41 -2.08
N TYR A 133 -4.04 -0.99 -2.73
CA TYR A 133 -3.82 0.38 -3.16
C TYR A 133 -3.15 0.38 -4.53
N LEU A 134 -3.72 1.11 -5.49
CA LEU A 134 -3.10 1.35 -6.79
C LEU A 134 -2.49 2.75 -6.82
N PHE A 135 -1.22 2.80 -7.16
CA PHE A 135 -0.50 4.02 -7.47
C PHE A 135 -0.29 4.14 -8.97
N ARG A 136 -0.35 5.37 -9.48
CA ARG A 136 0.06 5.72 -10.83
C ARG A 136 1.00 6.91 -10.75
N ASP A 137 2.23 6.72 -11.23
CA ASP A 137 3.28 7.75 -11.20
C ASP A 137 3.44 8.40 -9.82
N GLY A 138 3.50 7.56 -8.79
CA GLY A 138 3.68 7.97 -7.39
C GLY A 138 2.45 8.51 -6.68
N ILE A 139 1.29 8.55 -7.33
CA ILE A 139 0.05 9.08 -6.75
C ILE A 139 -0.95 7.97 -6.55
N LEU A 140 -1.59 7.91 -5.37
CA LEU A 140 -2.65 6.97 -5.06
C LEU A 140 -3.92 7.27 -5.86
N VAL A 141 -4.31 6.36 -6.75
CA VAL A 141 -5.46 6.54 -7.65
C VAL A 141 -6.66 5.65 -7.32
N TRP A 142 -6.44 4.58 -6.57
CA TRP A 142 -7.51 3.68 -6.11
C TRP A 142 -7.11 2.96 -4.84
N ARG A 143 -8.10 2.64 -4.01
CA ARG A 143 -7.89 1.82 -2.79
C ARG A 143 -9.10 0.95 -2.49
N ASP A 144 -8.84 -0.23 -1.94
CA ASP A 144 -9.82 -1.11 -1.33
C ASP A 144 -9.42 -1.39 0.12
N LEU A 145 -10.22 -0.91 1.07
CA LEU A 145 -9.96 -1.03 2.50
C LEU A 145 -10.46 -2.35 3.11
N LYS A 146 -11.12 -3.20 2.29
CA LYS A 146 -11.64 -4.53 2.69
C LYS A 146 -11.37 -5.57 1.61
N ALA A 147 -10.15 -5.55 1.07
CA ALA A 147 -9.73 -6.36 -0.06
C ALA A 147 -10.13 -7.84 0.07
N ALA A 148 -10.72 -8.36 -0.99
CA ALA A 148 -11.18 -9.76 -1.05
C ALA A 148 -9.99 -10.73 -1.09
N THR A 149 -10.22 -11.96 -0.67
CA THR A 149 -9.17 -12.98 -0.70
C THR A 149 -9.04 -13.66 -2.07
N SER A 150 -10.14 -14.13 -2.63
CA SER A 150 -10.12 -14.95 -3.87
C SER A 150 -10.44 -14.16 -5.15
N LYS A 151 -10.75 -12.87 -5.04
CA LYS A 151 -11.14 -12.01 -6.16
C LYS A 151 -10.23 -10.80 -6.34
N GLN A 152 -9.10 -10.76 -5.62
CA GLN A 152 -8.22 -9.57 -5.59
C GLN A 152 -7.76 -9.15 -6.99
N ALA A 153 -7.33 -10.09 -7.83
CA ALA A 153 -6.92 -9.76 -9.19
C ALA A 153 -8.07 -9.18 -10.03
N ALA A 154 -9.25 -9.79 -9.96
CA ALA A 154 -10.42 -9.32 -10.70
C ALA A 154 -10.84 -7.90 -10.27
N GLU A 155 -10.83 -7.61 -8.96
CA GLU A 155 -11.13 -6.27 -8.42
C GLU A 155 -10.13 -5.22 -8.89
N VAL A 156 -8.84 -5.58 -8.91
CA VAL A 156 -7.78 -4.68 -9.41
C VAL A 156 -7.93 -4.44 -10.92
N LEU A 157 -8.23 -5.47 -11.70
CA LEU A 157 -8.44 -5.35 -13.15
C LEU A 157 -9.65 -4.44 -13.48
N VAL A 158 -10.74 -4.57 -12.74
CA VAL A 158 -11.90 -3.66 -12.88
C VAL A 158 -11.50 -2.22 -12.54
N ALA A 159 -10.77 -2.02 -11.45
CA ALA A 159 -10.28 -0.69 -11.08
C ALA A 159 -9.38 -0.07 -12.17
N LEU A 160 -8.52 -0.87 -12.79
CA LEU A 160 -7.67 -0.42 -13.89
C LEU A 160 -8.49 -0.01 -15.13
N ASP A 161 -9.58 -0.73 -15.43
CA ASP A 161 -10.48 -0.38 -16.53
C ASP A 161 -11.23 0.93 -16.26
N GLU A 162 -11.70 1.13 -15.03
CA GLU A 162 -12.36 2.38 -14.62
C GLU A 162 -11.42 3.59 -14.62
N LEU A 163 -10.13 3.36 -14.36
CA LEU A 163 -9.09 4.39 -14.35
C LEU A 163 -8.47 4.64 -15.75
N ALA A 164 -8.81 3.83 -16.75
CA ALA A 164 -8.37 4.06 -18.12
C ALA A 164 -8.97 5.37 -18.66
N PRO A 165 -8.21 6.20 -19.41
CA PRO A 165 -8.78 7.38 -20.04
C PRO A 165 -9.88 6.95 -21.00
N ASN A 166 -11.04 7.59 -20.89
CA ASN A 166 -12.12 7.40 -21.86
C ASN A 166 -11.59 7.81 -23.24
N THR A 167 -11.38 6.84 -24.11
CA THR A 167 -10.98 7.04 -25.51
C THR A 167 -12.17 7.49 -26.35
#